data_2a5694f4c122234b64e5d967fa1ec2e2
#
_entry.id   2a5694f4c122234b64e5d967fa1ec2e2
#
_cell.length_a   1.000
_cell.length_b   1.000
_cell.length_c   1.000
_cell.angle_alpha   90.00
_cell.angle_beta   90.00
_cell.angle_gamma   90.00
#
_symmetry.space_group_name_H-M   'P 1'
#
loop_
_entity.id
_entity.type
_entity.pdbx_description
1 polymer ?
#
loop_
_entity_poly.entity_id
_entity_poly.type
_entity_poly.pdbx_seq_one_letter_code
_entity_poly.pdbx_strand_id
1 'polypeptide(L)'
;TAFAPLVTPFNFFFWGSMYSQIIAMRNDIPTLVIPFFPMLEQILLLLGVPIFLGLLFARYFPNATKKITKPAQVLSILLFIGMVIVSFSQNFQIFLDNIFYVFFIVMLHNACALATGYFGGKIARVPERDRRSFTVEIGIQNSGLGLILLFNPAIFPPEIWHGHYGGMLFITAW
;
A
#
# COMPACT_ATOMS: atom_id res chain seq x y z
N THR A 1 -12.61 1.26 -3.59
CA THR A 1 -12.04 0.37 -2.54
C THR A 1 -12.35 -1.12 -2.78
N ALA A 2 -13.61 -1.51 -3.12
CA ALA A 2 -13.99 -2.93 -3.28
C ALA A 2 -13.22 -3.67 -4.40
N PHE A 3 -12.83 -2.97 -5.46
CA PHE A 3 -12.05 -3.54 -6.57
C PHE A 3 -10.54 -3.51 -6.36
N ALA A 4 -10.05 -2.77 -5.37
CA ALA A 4 -8.61 -2.65 -5.10
C ALA A 4 -7.92 -4.00 -4.89
N PRO A 5 -8.49 -4.97 -4.13
CA PRO A 5 -7.86 -6.29 -3.95
C PRO A 5 -7.66 -7.07 -5.25
N LEU A 6 -8.46 -6.79 -6.28
CA LEU A 6 -8.35 -7.44 -7.59
C LEU A 6 -7.39 -6.70 -8.52
N VAL A 7 -7.47 -5.36 -8.53
CA VAL A 7 -6.68 -4.51 -9.45
C VAL A 7 -5.23 -4.39 -9.00
N THR A 8 -4.97 -4.38 -7.70
CA THR A 8 -3.61 -4.22 -7.15
C THR A 8 -2.65 -5.33 -7.58
N PRO A 9 -2.99 -6.65 -7.47
CA PRO A 9 -2.11 -7.71 -7.94
C PRO A 9 -1.80 -7.61 -9.42
N PHE A 10 -2.79 -7.24 -10.23
CA PHE A 10 -2.63 -7.09 -11.67
C PHE A 10 -1.66 -5.96 -12.01
N ASN A 11 -1.85 -4.78 -11.42
CA ASN A 11 -0.97 -3.64 -11.61
C ASN A 11 0.45 -3.94 -11.13
N PHE A 12 0.59 -4.53 -9.96
CA PHE A 12 1.89 -4.86 -9.38
C PHE A 12 2.62 -5.89 -10.24
N PHE A 13 1.93 -6.94 -10.69
CA PHE A 13 2.50 -7.93 -11.59
C PHE A 13 2.97 -7.30 -12.91
N PHE A 14 2.12 -6.51 -13.54
CA PHE A 14 2.42 -5.90 -14.84
C PHE A 14 3.58 -4.91 -14.75
N TRP A 15 3.45 -3.90 -13.92
CA TRP A 15 4.47 -2.85 -13.79
C TRP A 15 5.74 -3.32 -13.10
N GLY A 16 5.61 -4.16 -12.08
CA GLY A 16 6.74 -4.71 -11.34
C GLY A 16 7.57 -5.67 -12.18
N SER A 17 6.95 -6.52 -12.99
CA SER A 17 7.67 -7.40 -13.91
C SER A 17 8.39 -6.62 -14.99
N MET A 18 7.75 -5.59 -15.56
CA MET A 18 8.36 -4.71 -16.55
C MET A 18 9.57 -3.96 -15.97
N TYR A 19 9.41 -3.41 -14.78
CA TYR A 19 10.49 -2.70 -14.09
C TYR A 19 11.66 -3.62 -13.74
N SER A 20 11.37 -4.82 -13.22
CA SER A 20 12.38 -5.83 -12.90
C SER A 20 13.20 -6.23 -14.14
N GLN A 21 12.56 -6.41 -15.30
CA GLN A 21 13.26 -6.71 -16.55
C GLN A 21 14.19 -5.57 -17.00
N ILE A 22 13.71 -4.31 -16.91
CA ILE A 22 14.51 -3.13 -17.29
C ILE A 22 15.76 -3.00 -16.40
N ILE A 23 15.62 -3.23 -15.09
CA ILE A 23 16.75 -3.13 -14.16
C ILE A 23 17.73 -4.30 -14.34
N ALA A 24 17.22 -5.51 -14.54
CA ALA A 24 18.06 -6.67 -14.78
C ALA A 24 18.94 -6.50 -16.05
N MET A 25 18.37 -5.91 -17.12
CA MET A 25 19.13 -5.61 -18.35
C MET A 25 20.25 -4.57 -18.15
N ARG A 26 20.12 -3.69 -17.13
CA ARG A 26 21.09 -2.62 -16.89
C ARG A 26 22.20 -2.96 -15.89
N ASN A 27 21.91 -3.81 -14.92
CA ASN A 27 22.76 -3.97 -13.74
C ASN A 27 23.21 -5.41 -13.46
N ASP A 28 22.99 -6.36 -14.37
CA ASP A 28 23.26 -7.80 -14.16
C ASP A 28 22.66 -8.37 -12.86
N ILE A 29 21.54 -7.79 -12.41
CA ILE A 29 20.82 -8.23 -11.23
C ILE A 29 19.80 -9.29 -11.65
N PRO A 30 19.61 -10.36 -10.87
CA PRO A 30 18.60 -11.38 -11.18
C PRO A 30 17.20 -10.77 -11.27
N THR A 31 16.45 -11.17 -12.29
CA THR A 31 15.05 -10.71 -12.47
C THR A 31 14.19 -11.12 -11.27
N LEU A 32 13.48 -10.17 -10.69
CA LEU A 32 12.51 -10.45 -9.66
C LEU A 32 11.28 -11.13 -10.28
N VAL A 33 11.05 -12.37 -9.90
CA VAL A 33 9.86 -13.11 -10.35
C VAL A 33 8.71 -12.77 -9.42
N ILE A 34 7.70 -12.07 -9.94
CA ILE A 34 6.51 -11.70 -9.17
C ILE A 34 5.45 -12.79 -9.36
N PRO A 35 5.17 -13.60 -8.34
CA PRO A 35 4.19 -14.69 -8.43
C PRO A 35 2.77 -14.13 -8.33
N PHE A 36 2.09 -13.97 -9.47
CA PHE A 36 0.75 -13.36 -9.53
C PHE A 36 -0.28 -14.10 -8.67
N PHE A 37 -0.40 -15.43 -8.80
CA PHE A 37 -1.42 -16.19 -8.09
C PHE A 37 -1.22 -16.22 -6.56
N PRO A 38 -0.04 -16.51 -6.02
CA PRO A 38 0.21 -16.42 -4.58
C PRO A 38 -0.04 -15.01 -4.03
N MET A 39 0.31 -13.97 -4.78
CA MET A 39 0.06 -12.59 -4.39
C MET A 39 -1.43 -12.26 -4.37
N LEU A 40 -2.18 -12.68 -5.38
CA LEU A 40 -3.63 -12.51 -5.45
C LEU A 40 -4.34 -13.23 -4.28
N GLU A 41 -3.96 -14.48 -4.02
CA GLU A 41 -4.51 -15.26 -2.90
C GLU A 41 -4.28 -14.56 -1.56
N GLN A 42 -3.06 -14.12 -1.28
CA GLN A 42 -2.74 -13.41 -0.04
C GLN A 42 -3.51 -12.11 0.12
N ILE A 43 -3.63 -11.31 -0.95
CA ILE A 43 -4.38 -10.07 -0.91
C ILE A 43 -5.87 -10.34 -0.67
N LEU A 44 -6.43 -11.36 -1.33
CA LEU A 44 -7.82 -11.75 -1.11
C LEU A 44 -8.06 -12.27 0.30
N LEU A 45 -7.16 -13.04 0.87
CA LEU A 45 -7.25 -13.52 2.25
C LEU A 45 -7.10 -12.37 3.25
N LEU A 46 -6.12 -11.49 3.08
CA LEU A 46 -5.81 -10.43 4.05
C LEU A 46 -6.79 -9.24 3.98
N LEU A 47 -7.28 -8.89 2.81
CA LEU A 47 -8.22 -7.79 2.63
C LEU A 47 -9.65 -8.28 2.37
N GLY A 48 -9.83 -9.26 1.50
CA GLY A 48 -11.14 -9.73 1.06
C GLY A 48 -11.92 -10.38 2.20
N VAL A 49 -11.29 -11.31 2.92
CA VAL A 49 -11.97 -12.04 4.01
C VAL A 49 -12.39 -11.08 5.15
N PRO A 50 -11.52 -10.22 5.72
CA PRO A 50 -11.93 -9.29 6.77
C PRO A 50 -13.03 -8.32 6.32
N ILE A 51 -12.94 -7.79 5.09
CA ILE A 51 -13.97 -6.90 4.55
C ILE A 51 -15.30 -7.65 4.41
N PHE A 52 -15.29 -8.85 3.86
CA PHE A 52 -16.50 -9.66 3.71
C PHE A 52 -17.13 -9.99 5.05
N LEU A 53 -16.33 -10.46 6.02
CA LEU A 53 -16.81 -10.76 7.37
C LEU A 53 -17.32 -9.51 8.08
N GLY A 54 -16.64 -8.36 7.92
CA GLY A 54 -17.07 -7.08 8.49
C GLY A 54 -18.40 -6.62 7.93
N LEU A 55 -18.61 -6.73 6.61
CA LEU A 55 -19.88 -6.40 5.97
C LEU A 55 -21.01 -7.36 6.41
N LEU A 56 -20.71 -8.64 6.50
CA LEU A 56 -21.66 -9.66 6.97
C LEU A 56 -22.07 -9.37 8.43
N PHE A 57 -21.09 -9.10 9.29
CA PHE A 57 -21.33 -8.73 10.68
C PHE A 57 -22.15 -7.44 10.81
N ALA A 58 -21.83 -6.42 10.03
CA ALA A 58 -22.54 -5.15 10.02
C ALA A 58 -24.01 -5.33 9.58
N ARG A 59 -24.26 -6.24 8.64
CA ARG A 59 -25.61 -6.55 8.15
C ARG A 59 -26.46 -7.31 9.18
N TYR A 60 -25.87 -8.33 9.83
CA TYR A 60 -26.64 -9.18 10.78
C TYR A 60 -26.69 -8.59 12.19
N PHE A 61 -25.70 -7.79 12.59
CA PHE A 61 -25.60 -7.23 13.94
C PHE A 61 -25.43 -5.71 13.93
N PRO A 62 -26.40 -4.93 13.38
CA PRO A 62 -26.24 -3.48 13.21
C PRO A 62 -26.05 -2.72 14.55
N ASN A 63 -26.70 -3.17 15.63
CA ASN A 63 -26.59 -2.54 16.95
C ASN A 63 -25.22 -2.80 17.60
N ALA A 64 -24.67 -4.00 17.45
CA ALA A 64 -23.34 -4.33 17.91
C ALA A 64 -22.29 -3.55 17.10
N THR A 65 -22.44 -3.49 15.78
CA THR A 65 -21.57 -2.72 14.89
C THR A 65 -21.46 -1.27 15.32
N LYS A 66 -22.60 -0.59 15.57
CA LYS A 66 -22.59 0.81 16.05
C LYS A 66 -21.81 0.99 17.35
N LYS A 67 -21.88 0.02 18.28
CA LYS A 67 -21.15 0.08 19.55
C LYS A 67 -19.66 -0.17 19.39
N ILE A 68 -19.28 -1.08 18.49
CA ILE A 68 -17.89 -1.52 18.32
C ILE A 68 -17.10 -0.59 17.38
N THR A 69 -17.74 0.12 16.45
CA THR A 69 -17.08 0.94 15.44
C THR A 69 -16.10 1.96 16.03
N LYS A 70 -16.53 2.75 17.02
CA LYS A 70 -15.64 3.75 17.64
C LYS A 70 -14.44 3.13 18.37
N PRO A 71 -14.61 2.16 19.31
CA PRO A 71 -13.46 1.54 19.96
C PRO A 71 -12.56 0.79 18.97
N ALA A 72 -13.10 0.14 17.95
CA ALA A 72 -12.31 -0.50 16.92
C ALA A 72 -11.47 0.49 16.10
N GLN A 73 -12.04 1.65 15.75
CA GLN A 73 -11.29 2.73 15.09
C GLN A 73 -10.13 3.24 15.94
N VAL A 74 -10.38 3.51 17.22
CA VAL A 74 -9.33 3.98 18.15
C VAL A 74 -8.24 2.92 18.28
N LEU A 75 -8.61 1.65 18.48
CA LEU A 75 -7.66 0.55 18.56
C LEU A 75 -6.82 0.42 17.29
N SER A 76 -7.46 0.51 16.11
CA SER A 76 -6.75 0.44 14.82
C SER A 76 -5.74 1.58 14.67
N ILE A 77 -6.10 2.80 15.06
CA ILE A 77 -5.19 3.96 15.01
C ILE A 77 -4.02 3.75 15.98
N LEU A 78 -4.28 3.28 17.20
CA LEU A 78 -3.21 3.03 18.17
C LEU A 78 -2.25 1.93 17.71
N LEU A 79 -2.78 0.84 17.16
CA LEU A 79 -1.97 -0.23 16.58
C LEU A 79 -1.15 0.27 15.40
N PHE A 80 -1.75 1.07 14.52
CA PHE A 80 -1.05 1.67 13.40
C PHE A 80 0.09 2.59 13.85
N ILE A 81 -0.17 3.50 14.78
CA ILE A 81 0.86 4.38 15.37
C ILE A 81 1.97 3.56 16.03
N GLY A 82 1.61 2.54 16.80
CA GLY A 82 2.59 1.63 17.43
C GLY A 82 3.48 0.94 16.41
N MET A 83 2.90 0.41 15.33
CA MET A 83 3.64 -0.20 14.24
C MET A 83 4.59 0.80 13.55
N VAL A 84 4.12 2.03 13.30
CA VAL A 84 4.95 3.10 12.74
C VAL A 84 6.15 3.40 13.66
N ILE A 85 5.92 3.59 14.95
CA ILE A 85 6.98 3.89 15.92
C ILE A 85 8.03 2.78 15.96
N VAL A 86 7.58 1.51 16.05
CA VAL A 86 8.49 0.35 16.07
C VAL A 86 9.30 0.28 14.79
N SER A 87 8.65 0.37 13.65
CA SER A 87 9.31 0.31 12.34
C SER A 87 10.31 1.45 12.15
N PHE A 88 9.93 2.66 12.57
CA PHE A 88 10.78 3.82 12.46
C PHE A 88 12.00 3.72 13.40
N SER A 89 11.81 3.26 14.64
CA SER A 89 12.90 3.10 15.59
C SER A 89 13.95 2.08 15.15
N GLN A 90 13.51 1.00 14.48
CA GLN A 90 14.41 -0.04 13.96
C GLN A 90 15.21 0.42 12.74
N ASN A 91 14.69 1.36 11.95
CA ASN A 91 15.27 1.81 10.69
C ASN A 91 15.66 3.29 10.69
N PHE A 92 15.81 3.89 11.88
CA PHE A 92 16.03 5.34 12.02
C PHE A 92 17.29 5.84 11.31
N GLN A 93 18.39 5.10 11.38
CA GLN A 93 19.63 5.48 10.70
C GLN A 93 19.47 5.44 9.18
N ILE A 94 18.83 4.39 8.65
CA ILE A 94 18.56 4.26 7.21
C ILE A 94 17.66 5.41 6.74
N PHE A 95 16.69 5.80 7.56
CA PHE A 95 15.84 6.95 7.28
C PHE A 95 16.67 8.24 7.19
N LEU A 96 17.55 8.53 8.15
CA LEU A 96 18.39 9.73 8.13
C LEU A 96 19.30 9.80 6.89
N ASP A 97 19.87 8.66 6.52
CA ASP A 97 20.81 8.58 5.38
C ASP A 97 20.11 8.82 4.03
N ASN A 98 18.81 8.51 3.95
CA ASN A 98 18.06 8.52 2.69
C ASN A 98 16.90 9.53 2.68
N ILE A 99 16.66 10.29 3.76
CA ILE A 99 15.46 11.14 3.90
C ILE A 99 15.24 12.09 2.73
N PHE A 100 16.31 12.70 2.19
CA PHE A 100 16.19 13.64 1.09
C PHE A 100 15.61 12.98 -0.16
N TYR A 101 16.14 11.82 -0.54
CA TYR A 101 15.67 11.10 -1.72
C TYR A 101 14.24 10.60 -1.53
N VAL A 102 13.99 9.95 -0.39
CA VAL A 102 12.67 9.39 -0.07
C VAL A 102 11.62 10.49 0.02
N PHE A 103 11.92 11.61 0.70
CA PHE A 103 11.01 12.74 0.85
C PHE A 103 10.55 13.29 -0.51
N PHE A 104 11.48 13.58 -1.42
CA PHE A 104 11.14 14.13 -2.72
C PHE A 104 10.37 13.12 -3.59
N ILE A 105 10.77 11.85 -3.58
CA ILE A 105 10.07 10.80 -4.34
C ILE A 105 8.64 10.64 -3.83
N VAL A 106 8.45 10.50 -2.52
CA VAL A 106 7.12 10.33 -1.90
C VAL A 106 6.27 11.56 -2.08
N MET A 107 6.84 12.76 -1.91
CA MET A 107 6.13 14.02 -2.13
C MET A 107 5.64 14.13 -3.58
N LEU A 108 6.52 13.87 -4.55
CA LEU A 108 6.18 13.90 -5.97
C LEU A 108 5.11 12.86 -6.32
N HIS A 109 5.27 11.65 -5.81
CA HIS A 109 4.32 10.56 -6.02
C HIS A 109 2.92 10.92 -5.48
N ASN A 110 2.83 11.41 -4.24
CA ASN A 110 1.58 11.84 -3.64
C ASN A 110 0.97 13.04 -4.37
N ALA A 111 1.79 14.00 -4.79
CA ALA A 111 1.32 15.13 -5.58
C ALA A 111 0.73 14.67 -6.92
N CYS A 112 1.38 13.74 -7.61
CA CYS A 112 0.88 13.14 -8.85
C CYS A 112 -0.43 12.37 -8.62
N ALA A 113 -0.53 11.60 -7.53
CA ALA A 113 -1.75 10.86 -7.19
C ALA A 113 -2.93 11.80 -6.92
N LEU A 114 -2.72 12.86 -6.12
CA LEU A 114 -3.73 13.88 -5.86
C LEU A 114 -4.12 14.65 -7.13
N ALA A 115 -3.14 15.02 -7.96
CA ALA A 115 -3.38 15.68 -9.24
C ALA A 115 -4.21 14.78 -10.18
N THR A 116 -3.86 13.50 -10.26
CA THR A 116 -4.62 12.51 -11.06
C THR A 116 -6.07 12.41 -10.57
N GLY A 117 -6.29 12.36 -9.26
CA GLY A 117 -7.63 12.36 -8.66
C GLY A 117 -8.43 13.63 -9.00
N TYR A 118 -7.81 14.78 -8.83
CA TYR A 118 -8.46 16.07 -9.11
C TYR A 118 -8.79 16.25 -10.60
N PHE A 119 -7.79 16.09 -11.48
CA PHE A 119 -7.97 16.28 -12.91
C PHE A 119 -8.82 15.17 -13.53
N GLY A 120 -8.66 13.93 -13.09
CA GLY A 120 -9.51 12.81 -13.52
C GLY A 120 -10.97 13.05 -13.16
N GLY A 121 -11.26 13.48 -11.94
CA GLY A 121 -12.60 13.86 -11.52
C GLY A 121 -13.16 15.06 -12.31
N LYS A 122 -12.31 16.03 -12.68
CA LYS A 122 -12.70 17.17 -13.51
C LYS A 122 -13.06 16.74 -14.95
N ILE A 123 -12.24 15.87 -15.54
CA ILE A 123 -12.48 15.33 -16.90
C ILE A 123 -13.76 14.48 -16.90
N ALA A 124 -13.97 13.66 -15.86
CA ALA A 124 -15.19 12.87 -15.68
C ALA A 124 -16.43 13.70 -15.29
N ARG A 125 -16.31 15.05 -15.20
CA ARG A 125 -17.38 15.97 -14.83
C ARG A 125 -18.03 15.66 -13.47
N VAL A 126 -17.25 15.11 -12.54
CA VAL A 126 -17.72 14.86 -11.17
C VAL A 126 -17.98 16.20 -10.46
N PRO A 127 -19.12 16.37 -9.75
CA PRO A 127 -19.42 17.57 -8.99
C PRO A 127 -18.29 17.93 -8.02
N GLU A 128 -18.06 19.21 -7.76
CA GLU A 128 -16.90 19.68 -6.97
C GLU A 128 -16.82 19.05 -5.57
N ARG A 129 -17.97 18.87 -4.93
CA ARG A 129 -18.06 18.23 -3.61
C ARG A 129 -17.53 16.80 -3.63
N ASP A 130 -17.97 16.02 -4.62
CA ASP A 130 -17.59 14.60 -4.74
C ASP A 130 -16.17 14.46 -5.30
N ARG A 131 -15.73 15.44 -6.13
CA ARG A 131 -14.38 15.49 -6.66
C ARG A 131 -13.32 15.62 -5.57
N ARG A 132 -13.60 16.36 -4.49
CA ARG A 132 -12.71 16.45 -3.33
C ARG A 132 -12.53 15.09 -2.67
N SER A 133 -13.62 14.37 -2.43
CA SER A 133 -13.60 13.01 -1.87
C SER A 133 -12.87 12.04 -2.80
N PHE A 134 -13.12 12.13 -4.11
CA PHE A 134 -12.45 11.33 -5.13
C PHE A 134 -10.93 11.60 -5.18
N THR A 135 -10.53 12.87 -5.07
CA THR A 135 -9.11 13.26 -5.03
C THR A 135 -8.40 12.68 -3.80
N VAL A 136 -9.04 12.79 -2.63
CA VAL A 136 -8.49 12.24 -1.38
C VAL A 136 -8.41 10.72 -1.42
N GLU A 137 -9.44 10.03 -1.93
CA GLU A 137 -9.48 8.57 -2.07
C GLU A 137 -8.35 8.04 -2.97
N ILE A 138 -8.04 8.74 -4.07
CA ILE A 138 -6.92 8.38 -4.95
C ILE A 138 -5.57 8.74 -4.32
N GLY A 139 -5.50 9.85 -3.58
CA GLY A 139 -4.27 10.31 -2.94
C GLY A 139 -3.89 9.49 -1.71
N ILE A 140 -4.87 8.93 -0.99
CA ILE A 140 -4.61 8.07 0.17
C ILE A 140 -4.29 6.66 -0.32
N GLN A 141 -3.02 6.32 -0.26
CA GLN A 141 -2.55 4.99 -0.63
C GLN A 141 -2.65 4.02 0.53
N ASN A 142 -2.91 2.75 0.22
CA ASN A 142 -2.95 1.70 1.23
C ASN A 142 -1.53 1.21 1.58
N SER A 143 -0.83 1.96 2.42
CA SER A 143 0.51 1.60 2.89
C SER A 143 0.55 0.24 3.61
N GLY A 144 -0.53 -0.13 4.30
CA GLY A 144 -0.63 -1.46 4.93
C GLY A 144 -0.53 -2.60 3.92
N LEU A 145 -1.20 -2.47 2.76
CA LEU A 145 -1.08 -3.44 1.68
C LEU A 145 0.34 -3.45 1.09
N GLY A 146 0.95 -2.28 0.90
CA GLY A 146 2.33 -2.16 0.45
C GLY A 146 3.30 -2.90 1.37
N LEU A 147 3.16 -2.74 2.68
CA LEU A 147 3.99 -3.44 3.67
C LEU A 147 3.78 -4.96 3.65
N ILE A 148 2.52 -5.43 3.55
CA ILE A 148 2.23 -6.86 3.46
C ILE A 148 2.90 -7.48 2.23
N LEU A 149 2.81 -6.82 1.09
CA LEU A 149 3.46 -7.29 -0.14
C LEU A 149 4.98 -7.27 -0.01
N LEU A 150 5.51 -6.21 0.60
CA LEU A 150 6.93 -6.01 0.81
C LEU A 150 7.54 -7.08 1.72
N PHE A 151 6.88 -7.44 2.82
CA PHE A 151 7.33 -8.48 3.75
C PHE A 151 6.97 -9.90 3.31
N ASN A 152 6.40 -10.08 2.14
CA ASN A 152 6.09 -11.40 1.61
C ASN A 152 7.35 -12.07 1.05
N PRO A 153 7.88 -13.14 1.67
CA PRO A 153 9.10 -13.80 1.20
C PRO A 153 8.93 -14.48 -0.17
N ALA A 154 7.69 -14.72 -0.61
CA ALA A 154 7.44 -15.27 -1.95
C ALA A 154 7.60 -14.21 -3.07
N ILE A 155 7.48 -12.92 -2.73
CA ILE A 155 7.63 -11.79 -3.67
C ILE A 155 9.02 -11.17 -3.52
N PHE A 156 9.41 -10.92 -2.27
CA PHE A 156 10.69 -10.34 -1.92
C PHE A 156 11.48 -11.30 -1.02
N PRO A 157 12.38 -12.11 -1.60
CA PRO A 157 13.21 -13.03 -0.82
C PRO A 157 14.01 -12.31 0.27
N PRO A 158 14.27 -12.98 1.43
CA PRO A 158 14.97 -12.36 2.55
C PRO A 158 16.35 -11.77 2.21
N GLU A 159 17.00 -12.30 1.18
CA GLU A 159 18.32 -11.83 0.72
C GLU A 159 18.28 -10.38 0.24
N ILE A 160 17.13 -9.90 -0.26
CA ILE A 160 16.94 -8.52 -0.71
C ILE A 160 16.89 -7.55 0.47
N TRP A 161 16.48 -8.03 1.67
CA TRP A 161 16.33 -7.22 2.87
C TRP A 161 17.65 -6.94 3.60
N HIS A 162 18.62 -7.82 3.45
CA HIS A 162 19.92 -7.69 4.14
C HIS A 162 20.86 -6.69 3.45
N GLY A 163 20.46 -6.09 2.33
CA GLY A 163 21.23 -5.09 1.61
C GLY A 163 20.76 -3.65 1.92
N HIS A 164 21.60 -2.69 1.52
CA HIS A 164 21.31 -1.23 1.61
C HIS A 164 19.97 -0.86 0.97
N TYR A 165 19.54 -1.61 -0.06
CA TYR A 165 18.28 -1.41 -0.77
C TYR A 165 17.04 -1.86 0.01
N GLY A 166 17.13 -2.82 0.90
CA GLY A 166 15.98 -3.31 1.69
C GLY A 166 15.39 -2.23 2.59
N GLY A 167 16.26 -1.44 3.25
CA GLY A 167 15.84 -0.31 4.05
C GLY A 167 15.16 0.80 3.24
N MET A 168 15.66 1.08 2.02
CA MET A 168 15.05 2.07 1.13
C MET A 168 13.67 1.63 0.64
N LEU A 169 13.49 0.34 0.31
CA LEU A 169 12.20 -0.23 -0.07
C LEU A 169 11.20 -0.10 1.08
N PHE A 170 11.63 -0.37 2.31
CA PHE A 170 10.81 -0.23 3.50
C PHE A 170 10.31 1.20 3.71
N ILE A 171 11.22 2.19 3.60
CA ILE A 171 10.89 3.60 3.79
C ILE A 171 9.99 4.12 2.65
N THR A 172 10.20 3.65 1.40
CA THR A 172 9.35 4.04 0.27
C THR A 172 7.95 3.42 0.31
N ALA A 173 7.77 2.29 0.95
CA ALA A 173 6.46 1.66 1.14
C ALA A 173 5.61 2.36 2.20
N TRP A 174 6.23 3.10 3.11
CA TRP A 174 5.58 3.94 4.12
C TRP A 174 5.22 5.31 3.59
#